data_9574c2d0e3452fa336b1feedda96086b
#
_entry.id   9574c2d0e3452fa336b1feedda96086b
#
_cell.length_a   1.000
_cell.length_b   1.000
_cell.length_c   1.000
_cell.angle_alpha   90.00
_cell.angle_beta   90.00
_cell.angle_gamma   90.00
#
_symmetry.space_group_name_H-M   'P 1'
#
loop_
_entity.id
_entity.type
_entity.pdbx_description
1 polymer ?
#
loop_
_entity_poly.entity_id
_entity_poly.type
_entity_poly.pdbx_seq_one_letter_code
_entity_poly.pdbx_strand_id
1 'polypeptide(L)'
;MSSLNHCIKFELDVKDENIVFKDYFYKSIKLQKHKIYEAELIQPACPFCGSLDLLHNGHLITNIHYPTANASLPVIIRLAKQRVKCRACDHWSMAQSELVNKYCSISNASKLKVLSALTEDRSMTSIASENNVSVNTVQRVLGSCSHRFLDSYEYLPAHLAFDEFKGVDRQLHFICLDGDSHQVVQILRTRYKKTLLKYFGRFSPQARANVKTVTMDLNFYYQDIVRACFPNAQIVIDRFHMIQMLTRSFNSLRVQVMKTFDKRSRQYQLLKSP
;
A
#
# COMPACT_ATOMS: atom_id res chain seq x y z
N MET A 1 31.08 -0.30 28.37
CA MET A 1 30.40 -0.90 27.22
C MET A 1 31.46 -1.20 26.17
N SER A 2 31.46 -2.34 25.50
CA SER A 2 32.47 -2.65 24.49
C SER A 2 32.36 -1.68 23.31
N SER A 3 33.46 -1.34 22.67
CA SER A 3 33.49 -0.48 21.48
C SER A 3 32.61 -1.06 20.35
N LEU A 4 32.52 -2.37 20.24
CA LEU A 4 31.70 -3.09 19.28
C LEU A 4 30.20 -2.76 19.43
N ASN A 5 29.66 -2.76 20.66
CA ASN A 5 28.25 -2.43 20.90
C ASN A 5 27.93 -0.99 20.43
N HIS A 6 28.83 -0.04 20.71
CA HIS A 6 28.66 1.35 20.30
C HIS A 6 28.68 1.48 18.75
N CYS A 7 29.63 0.84 18.09
CA CYS A 7 29.74 0.85 16.63
C CYS A 7 28.49 0.24 15.96
N ILE A 8 27.99 -0.89 16.47
CA ILE A 8 26.78 -1.53 15.89
C ILE A 8 25.54 -0.65 16.12
N LYS A 9 25.36 -0.08 17.32
CA LYS A 9 24.25 0.86 17.60
C LYS A 9 24.28 2.05 16.64
N PHE A 10 25.44 2.61 16.40
CA PHE A 10 25.62 3.72 15.45
C PHE A 10 25.31 3.28 14.01
N GLU A 11 25.86 2.13 13.55
CA GLU A 11 25.60 1.58 12.20
C GLU A 11 24.11 1.35 11.94
N LEU A 12 23.37 0.87 12.95
CA LEU A 12 21.95 0.53 12.84
C LEU A 12 21.00 1.65 13.30
N ASP A 13 21.49 2.80 13.75
CA ASP A 13 20.70 3.87 14.38
C ASP A 13 19.77 3.36 15.50
N VAL A 14 20.28 2.44 16.33
CA VAL A 14 19.52 1.89 17.46
C VAL A 14 19.76 2.73 18.70
N LYS A 15 18.74 3.49 19.13
CA LYS A 15 18.82 4.43 20.28
C LYS A 15 18.47 3.79 21.61
N ASP A 16 17.86 2.61 21.63
CA ASP A 16 17.46 1.92 22.86
C ASP A 16 18.70 1.52 23.68
N GLU A 17 18.87 2.14 24.85
CA GLU A 17 20.02 1.93 25.73
C GLU A 17 20.01 0.50 26.32
N ASN A 18 18.84 -0.11 26.47
CA ASN A 18 18.68 -1.44 27.06
C ASN A 18 19.04 -2.56 26.09
N ILE A 19 19.29 -2.26 24.80
CA ILE A 19 19.78 -3.23 23.82
C ILE A 19 21.30 -3.25 23.86
N VAL A 20 21.87 -4.41 24.10
CA VAL A 20 23.33 -4.65 24.11
C VAL A 20 23.68 -5.61 22.99
N PHE A 21 24.39 -5.13 21.97
CA PHE A 21 24.92 -5.98 20.90
C PHE A 21 26.18 -6.68 21.39
N LYS A 22 26.24 -8.00 21.16
CA LYS A 22 27.36 -8.86 21.60
C LYS A 22 28.31 -9.19 20.46
N ASP A 23 27.75 -9.56 19.30
CA ASP A 23 28.51 -10.02 18.13
C ASP A 23 27.68 -9.91 16.85
N TYR A 24 28.31 -10.17 15.70
CA TYR A 24 27.63 -10.39 14.44
C TYR A 24 28.33 -11.47 13.61
N PHE A 25 27.56 -12.15 12.78
CA PHE A 25 28.05 -13.16 11.84
C PHE A 25 27.23 -13.20 10.57
N TYR A 26 27.75 -13.90 9.58
CA TYR A 26 27.05 -14.11 8.31
C TYR A 26 26.52 -15.55 8.23
N LYS A 27 25.27 -15.68 7.75
CA LYS A 27 24.63 -16.98 7.54
C LYS A 27 23.84 -16.98 6.24
N SER A 28 23.94 -18.07 5.46
CA SER A 28 23.07 -18.27 4.29
C SER A 28 21.73 -18.84 4.71
N ILE A 29 20.64 -18.16 4.36
CA ILE A 29 19.25 -18.57 4.58
C ILE A 29 18.56 -18.56 3.22
N LYS A 30 17.99 -19.67 2.78
CA LYS A 30 17.34 -19.81 1.47
C LYS A 30 18.19 -19.27 0.30
N LEU A 31 19.46 -19.65 0.24
CA LEU A 31 20.44 -19.27 -0.77
C LEU A 31 20.86 -17.79 -0.76
N GLN A 32 20.35 -16.98 0.17
CA GLN A 32 20.73 -15.57 0.34
C GLN A 32 21.59 -15.40 1.59
N LYS A 33 22.70 -14.66 1.46
CA LYS A 33 23.59 -14.33 2.59
C LYS A 33 22.93 -13.25 3.45
N HIS A 34 22.84 -13.50 4.78
CA HIS A 34 22.30 -12.58 5.76
C HIS A 34 23.39 -12.13 6.73
N LYS A 35 23.36 -10.87 7.17
CA LYS A 35 24.13 -10.37 8.30
C LYS A 35 23.26 -10.47 9.56
N ILE A 36 23.68 -11.24 10.54
CA ILE A 36 22.95 -11.48 11.78
C ILE A 36 23.69 -10.83 12.92
N TYR A 37 23.03 -9.93 13.62
CA TYR A 37 23.52 -9.32 14.85
C TYR A 37 22.94 -10.05 16.06
N GLU A 38 23.77 -10.44 17.02
CA GLU A 38 23.33 -10.97 18.29
C GLU A 38 23.23 -9.85 19.32
N ALA A 39 22.05 -9.72 19.91
CA ALA A 39 21.79 -8.69 20.91
C ALA A 39 20.95 -9.23 22.06
N GLU A 40 21.11 -8.61 23.22
CA GLU A 40 20.30 -8.86 24.40
C GLU A 40 19.53 -7.59 24.77
N LEU A 41 18.27 -7.75 25.12
CA LEU A 41 17.42 -6.67 25.65
C LEU A 41 17.27 -6.87 27.14
N ILE A 42 17.83 -5.94 27.90
CA ILE A 42 17.86 -5.93 29.35
C ILE A 42 16.59 -5.26 29.90
N GLN A 43 16.04 -5.83 30.97
CA GLN A 43 14.98 -5.21 31.76
C GLN A 43 15.58 -4.56 32.99
N PRO A 44 15.81 -3.22 33.06
CA PRO A 44 16.52 -2.59 34.15
C PRO A 44 15.71 -2.47 35.44
N ALA A 45 14.36 -2.35 35.32
CA ALA A 45 13.47 -2.19 36.46
C ALA A 45 12.11 -2.85 36.19
N CYS A 46 11.36 -3.14 37.22
CA CYS A 46 9.99 -3.65 37.09
C CYS A 46 9.07 -2.60 36.45
N PRO A 47 8.37 -2.93 35.33
CA PRO A 47 7.50 -1.97 34.65
C PRO A 47 6.22 -1.65 35.45
N PHE A 48 5.93 -2.40 36.52
CA PHE A 48 4.72 -2.21 37.34
C PHE A 48 4.98 -1.37 38.60
N CYS A 49 6.08 -1.64 39.33
CA CYS A 49 6.35 -0.97 40.60
C CYS A 49 7.69 -0.21 40.64
N GLY A 50 8.48 -0.23 39.56
CA GLY A 50 9.77 0.46 39.49
C GLY A 50 10.92 -0.21 40.25
N SER A 51 10.70 -1.30 40.98
CA SER A 51 11.73 -1.99 41.75
C SER A 51 12.85 -2.52 40.87
N LEU A 52 14.10 -2.41 41.34
CA LEU A 52 15.29 -2.96 40.70
C LEU A 52 15.57 -4.42 41.12
N ASP A 53 14.86 -4.93 42.14
CA ASP A 53 15.02 -6.30 42.60
C ASP A 53 14.28 -7.28 41.72
N LEU A 54 14.98 -7.69 40.67
CA LEU A 54 14.46 -8.57 39.61
C LEU A 54 15.15 -9.93 39.62
N LEU A 55 14.38 -10.98 39.63
CA LEU A 55 14.85 -12.36 39.42
C LEU A 55 14.82 -12.69 37.93
N HIS A 56 15.98 -12.96 37.35
CA HIS A 56 16.07 -13.39 35.94
C HIS A 56 15.55 -14.80 35.74
N ASN A 57 14.70 -14.98 34.71
CA ASN A 57 14.07 -16.28 34.37
C ASN A 57 14.18 -16.55 32.86
N GLY A 58 15.42 -16.60 32.38
CA GLY A 58 15.73 -16.93 30.99
C GLY A 58 15.42 -15.81 29.99
N HIS A 59 15.47 -16.16 28.72
CA HIS A 59 15.32 -15.24 27.60
C HIS A 59 14.34 -15.80 26.56
N LEU A 60 13.64 -14.90 25.88
CA LEU A 60 12.90 -15.20 24.65
C LEU A 60 13.70 -14.68 23.45
N ILE A 61 14.14 -15.56 22.58
CA ILE A 61 14.86 -15.19 21.37
C ILE A 61 13.88 -14.83 20.26
N THR A 62 14.02 -13.64 19.68
CA THR A 62 13.22 -13.17 18.55
C THR A 62 14.15 -12.74 17.42
N ASN A 63 13.93 -13.28 16.22
CA ASN A 63 14.64 -12.82 15.01
C ASN A 63 13.87 -11.65 14.40
N ILE A 64 14.51 -10.48 14.32
CA ILE A 64 13.89 -9.25 13.87
C ILE A 64 14.50 -8.86 12.53
N HIS A 65 13.67 -8.77 11.49
CA HIS A 65 14.08 -8.21 10.21
C HIS A 65 14.29 -6.70 10.36
N TYR A 66 15.50 -6.25 10.02
CA TYR A 66 15.91 -4.87 10.13
C TYR A 66 16.16 -4.26 8.76
N PRO A 67 15.89 -2.96 8.52
CA PRO A 67 16.12 -2.35 7.23
C PRO A 67 17.62 -2.32 6.91
N THR A 68 17.96 -2.50 5.64
CA THR A 68 19.32 -2.44 5.14
C THR A 68 19.41 -1.44 3.98
N ALA A 69 20.56 -0.81 3.82
CA ALA A 69 20.86 -0.02 2.63
C ALA A 69 21.13 -0.91 1.40
N ASN A 70 21.61 -2.13 1.64
CA ASN A 70 21.91 -3.10 0.57
C ASN A 70 20.90 -4.26 0.59
N ALA A 71 19.96 -4.24 -0.37
CA ALA A 71 18.93 -5.29 -0.50
C ALA A 71 19.52 -6.69 -0.71
N SER A 72 20.73 -6.81 -1.28
CA SER A 72 21.40 -8.10 -1.48
C SER A 72 21.95 -8.70 -0.18
N LEU A 73 22.03 -7.93 0.90
CA LEU A 73 22.52 -8.37 2.20
C LEU A 73 21.49 -8.04 3.29
N PRO A 74 20.43 -8.86 3.46
CA PRO A 74 19.45 -8.66 4.51
C PRO A 74 20.06 -8.69 5.90
N VAL A 75 19.51 -7.88 6.79
CA VAL A 75 19.92 -7.76 8.18
C VAL A 75 18.87 -8.37 9.10
N ILE A 76 19.32 -9.22 10.02
CA ILE A 76 18.50 -9.81 11.09
C ILE A 76 19.14 -9.47 12.43
N ILE A 77 18.37 -8.96 13.38
CA ILE A 77 18.76 -8.81 14.78
C ILE A 77 18.16 -10.00 15.53
N ARG A 78 19.02 -10.88 16.03
CA ARG A 78 18.66 -11.98 16.93
C ARG A 78 18.65 -11.45 18.34
N LEU A 79 17.47 -11.02 18.81
CA LEU A 79 17.28 -10.33 20.07
C LEU A 79 16.84 -11.29 21.18
N ALA A 80 17.69 -11.50 22.17
CA ALA A 80 17.38 -12.25 23.39
C ALA A 80 16.73 -11.30 24.42
N LYS A 81 15.40 -11.36 24.54
CA LYS A 81 14.61 -10.53 25.46
C LYS A 81 14.60 -11.15 26.83
N GLN A 82 15.06 -10.43 27.87
CA GLN A 82 15.04 -10.92 29.24
C GLN A 82 13.61 -11.13 29.75
N ARG A 83 13.42 -12.25 30.46
CA ARG A 83 12.22 -12.53 31.24
C ARG A 83 12.60 -12.37 32.71
N VAL A 84 11.80 -11.60 33.44
CA VAL A 84 12.07 -11.29 34.84
C VAL A 84 10.83 -11.45 35.69
N LYS A 85 11.05 -11.82 36.97
CA LYS A 85 10.04 -11.79 38.02
C LYS A 85 10.46 -10.72 39.04
N CYS A 86 9.58 -9.79 39.35
CA CYS A 86 9.85 -8.80 40.38
C CYS A 86 9.65 -9.41 41.77
N ARG A 87 10.63 -9.27 42.68
CA ARG A 87 10.49 -9.77 44.04
C ARG A 87 9.62 -8.86 44.93
N ALA A 88 9.52 -7.57 44.58
CA ALA A 88 8.72 -6.63 45.38
C ALA A 88 7.22 -6.73 45.14
N CYS A 89 6.77 -6.97 43.89
CA CYS A 89 5.36 -7.01 43.54
C CYS A 89 4.89 -8.35 42.91
N ASP A 90 5.79 -9.31 42.82
CA ASP A 90 5.55 -10.69 42.31
C ASP A 90 5.13 -10.78 40.83
N HIS A 91 5.15 -9.66 40.08
CA HIS A 91 4.76 -9.63 38.68
C HIS A 91 5.85 -10.18 37.76
N TRP A 92 5.41 -10.92 36.75
CA TRP A 92 6.24 -11.37 35.63
C TRP A 92 6.20 -10.37 34.50
N SER A 93 7.36 -10.08 33.95
CA SER A 93 7.48 -9.24 32.77
C SER A 93 8.54 -9.75 31.82
N MET A 94 8.47 -9.27 30.58
CA MET A 94 9.45 -9.52 29.54
C MET A 94 9.91 -8.17 28.99
N ALA A 95 11.20 -8.00 28.81
CA ALA A 95 11.76 -6.79 28.27
C ALA A 95 11.13 -6.44 26.91
N GLN A 96 10.76 -5.16 26.78
CA GLN A 96 10.15 -4.61 25.57
C GLN A 96 11.00 -3.47 25.05
N SER A 97 11.03 -3.26 23.76
CA SER A 97 11.79 -2.21 23.08
C SER A 97 10.95 -1.59 21.98
N GLU A 98 11.18 -0.33 21.69
CA GLU A 98 10.59 0.37 20.55
C GLU A 98 11.09 -0.15 19.20
N LEU A 99 12.16 -0.95 19.19
CA LEU A 99 12.70 -1.57 17.98
C LEU A 99 11.67 -2.40 17.22
N VAL A 100 10.82 -3.13 17.97
CA VAL A 100 9.82 -4.04 17.40
C VAL A 100 8.60 -4.13 18.30
N ASN A 101 7.43 -4.08 17.72
CA ASN A 101 6.17 -4.28 18.47
C ASN A 101 6.05 -5.69 19.02
N LYS A 102 5.28 -5.83 20.11
CA LYS A 102 4.98 -7.13 20.70
C LYS A 102 4.42 -8.09 19.66
N TYR A 103 4.90 -9.34 19.67
CA TYR A 103 4.55 -10.41 18.72
C TYR A 103 4.90 -10.13 17.25
N CYS A 104 5.73 -9.14 16.96
CA CYS A 104 6.22 -8.87 15.61
C CYS A 104 7.66 -9.34 15.43
N SER A 105 8.00 -9.71 14.19
CA SER A 105 9.35 -10.07 13.75
C SER A 105 9.96 -9.06 12.76
N ILE A 106 9.26 -7.96 12.49
CA ILE A 106 9.70 -6.88 11.60
C ILE A 106 9.84 -5.62 12.42
N SER A 107 11.01 -4.98 12.34
CA SER A 107 11.30 -3.76 13.10
C SER A 107 10.38 -2.61 12.68
N ASN A 108 10.17 -1.67 13.60
CA ASN A 108 9.41 -0.46 13.28
C ASN A 108 10.11 0.39 12.22
N ALA A 109 11.45 0.40 12.19
CA ALA A 109 12.24 1.03 11.14
C ALA A 109 11.98 0.40 9.75
N SER A 110 11.89 -0.96 9.66
CA SER A 110 11.52 -1.62 8.41
C SER A 110 10.10 -1.27 7.96
N LYS A 111 9.15 -1.16 8.89
CA LYS A 111 7.78 -0.72 8.55
C LYS A 111 7.76 0.70 8.00
N LEU A 112 8.51 1.62 8.62
CA LEU A 112 8.62 3.01 8.14
C LEU A 112 9.24 3.08 6.75
N LYS A 113 10.30 2.28 6.48
CA LYS A 113 10.90 2.21 5.15
C LYS A 113 9.92 1.69 4.08
N VAL A 114 9.13 0.66 4.41
CA VAL A 114 8.06 0.15 3.53
C VAL A 114 6.99 1.22 3.30
N LEU A 115 6.58 1.96 4.34
CA LEU A 115 5.59 3.04 4.21
C LEU A 115 6.10 4.18 3.32
N SER A 116 7.37 4.58 3.46
CA SER A 116 7.98 5.58 2.57
C SER A 116 7.99 5.09 1.12
N ALA A 117 8.36 3.83 0.87
CA ALA A 117 8.36 3.27 -0.49
C ALA A 117 6.95 3.15 -1.09
N LEU A 118 5.90 3.05 -0.28
CA LEU A 118 4.49 3.03 -0.74
C LEU A 118 3.98 4.40 -1.22
N THR A 119 4.70 5.50 -0.94
CA THR A 119 4.38 6.83 -1.49
C THR A 119 4.98 7.05 -2.89
N GLU A 120 5.83 6.13 -3.34
CA GLU A 120 6.43 6.15 -4.66
C GLU A 120 5.57 5.37 -5.67
N ASP A 121 5.69 5.68 -6.96
CA ASP A 121 4.98 4.97 -8.04
C ASP A 121 5.64 3.61 -8.34
N ARG A 122 5.45 2.67 -7.42
CA ARG A 122 6.09 1.35 -7.43
C ARG A 122 5.12 0.23 -7.07
N SER A 123 5.35 -0.96 -7.66
CA SER A 123 4.54 -2.14 -7.31
C SER A 123 4.88 -2.68 -5.92
N MET A 124 3.87 -3.26 -5.23
CA MET A 124 4.09 -3.93 -3.94
C MET A 124 5.13 -5.05 -4.02
N THR A 125 5.25 -5.72 -5.16
CA THR A 125 6.26 -6.76 -5.40
C THR A 125 7.66 -6.18 -5.41
N SER A 126 7.86 -5.03 -6.08
CA SER A 126 9.14 -4.32 -6.09
C SER A 126 9.53 -3.84 -4.69
N ILE A 127 8.59 -3.24 -3.96
CA ILE A 127 8.80 -2.78 -2.57
C ILE A 127 9.16 -3.96 -1.65
N ALA A 128 8.46 -5.09 -1.78
CA ALA A 128 8.72 -6.30 -1.01
C ALA A 128 10.13 -6.84 -1.25
N SER A 129 10.55 -6.94 -2.51
CA SER A 129 11.88 -7.42 -2.91
C SER A 129 12.99 -6.54 -2.35
N GLU A 130 12.89 -5.23 -2.51
CA GLU A 130 13.91 -4.29 -2.03
C GLU A 130 14.05 -4.27 -0.50
N ASN A 131 12.93 -4.43 0.21
CA ASN A 131 12.94 -4.44 1.67
C ASN A 131 13.11 -5.82 2.29
N ASN A 132 13.35 -6.88 1.47
CA ASN A 132 13.50 -8.26 1.92
C ASN A 132 12.33 -8.74 2.81
N VAL A 133 11.10 -8.37 2.44
CA VAL A 133 9.87 -8.79 3.11
C VAL A 133 8.91 -9.44 2.12
N SER A 134 7.88 -10.11 2.60
CA SER A 134 6.84 -10.65 1.71
C SER A 134 5.87 -9.55 1.27
N VAL A 135 5.21 -9.74 0.11
CA VAL A 135 4.13 -8.85 -0.36
C VAL A 135 3.02 -8.75 0.68
N ASN A 136 2.67 -9.85 1.35
CA ASN A 136 1.69 -9.84 2.45
C ASN A 136 2.13 -8.96 3.62
N THR A 137 3.43 -8.79 3.84
CA THR A 137 3.94 -7.86 4.85
C THR A 137 3.73 -6.42 4.42
N VAL A 138 4.02 -6.09 3.15
CA VAL A 138 3.74 -4.76 2.60
C VAL A 138 2.26 -4.42 2.73
N GLN A 139 1.36 -5.36 2.38
CA GLN A 139 -0.09 -5.19 2.54
C GLN A 139 -0.52 -4.96 4.00
N ARG A 140 0.06 -5.73 4.96
CA ARG A 140 -0.24 -5.53 6.39
C ARG A 140 0.24 -4.19 6.90
N VAL A 141 1.41 -3.73 6.46
CA VAL A 141 1.93 -2.41 6.81
C VAL A 141 1.02 -1.31 6.28
N LEU A 142 0.60 -1.38 5.01
CA LEU A 142 -0.38 -0.47 4.41
C LEU A 142 -1.71 -0.50 5.20
N GLY A 143 -2.24 -1.69 5.48
CA GLY A 143 -3.49 -1.86 6.23
C GLY A 143 -3.44 -1.28 7.65
N SER A 144 -2.26 -1.33 8.31
CA SER A 144 -2.09 -0.75 9.66
C SER A 144 -2.16 0.79 9.67
N CYS A 145 -2.00 1.44 8.53
CA CYS A 145 -2.07 2.89 8.37
C CYS A 145 -3.37 3.38 7.73
N SER A 146 -4.17 2.48 7.16
CA SER A 146 -5.39 2.85 6.41
C SER A 146 -6.40 3.66 7.23
N HIS A 147 -6.49 3.44 8.53
CA HIS A 147 -7.37 4.20 9.43
C HIS A 147 -6.90 5.64 9.68
N ARG A 148 -5.67 6.00 9.31
CA ARG A 148 -5.13 7.37 9.43
C ARG A 148 -5.48 8.23 8.22
N PHE A 149 -5.87 7.61 7.12
CA PHE A 149 -6.34 8.29 5.92
C PHE A 149 -7.86 8.44 6.03
N LEU A 150 -8.30 9.49 6.74
CA LEU A 150 -9.70 9.87 6.80
C LEU A 150 -10.03 10.61 5.51
N ASP A 151 -11.08 10.16 4.82
CA ASP A 151 -11.61 10.91 3.69
C ASP A 151 -12.09 12.28 4.17
N SER A 152 -11.56 13.34 3.58
CA SER A 152 -12.14 14.67 3.77
C SER A 152 -13.27 14.85 2.77
N TYR A 153 -14.49 15.05 3.26
CA TYR A 153 -15.67 15.27 2.42
C TYR A 153 -15.99 16.75 2.18
N GLU A 154 -15.05 17.64 2.52
CA GLU A 154 -15.19 19.09 2.37
C GLU A 154 -14.64 19.65 1.05
N TYR A 155 -13.94 18.82 0.29
CA TYR A 155 -13.30 19.25 -0.95
C TYR A 155 -13.44 18.20 -2.06
N LEU A 156 -13.71 18.69 -3.28
CA LEU A 156 -13.60 17.95 -4.55
C LEU A 156 -12.90 18.84 -5.58
N PRO A 157 -12.07 18.26 -6.47
CA PRO A 157 -11.51 18.96 -7.62
C PRO A 157 -12.60 19.58 -8.50
N ALA A 158 -12.28 20.71 -9.14
CA ALA A 158 -13.21 21.38 -10.04
C ALA A 158 -13.52 20.56 -11.31
N HIS A 159 -12.57 19.76 -11.74
CA HIS A 159 -12.66 18.91 -12.92
C HIS A 159 -12.46 17.46 -12.51
N LEU A 160 -13.48 16.63 -12.68
CA LEU A 160 -13.42 15.20 -12.35
C LEU A 160 -13.39 14.37 -13.63
N ALA A 161 -12.69 13.25 -13.59
CA ALA A 161 -12.74 12.23 -14.63
C ALA A 161 -13.20 10.89 -14.03
N PHE A 162 -14.22 10.27 -14.65
CA PHE A 162 -14.80 8.98 -14.28
C PHE A 162 -14.42 7.94 -15.30
N ASP A 163 -13.91 6.81 -14.82
CA ASP A 163 -13.58 5.66 -15.68
C ASP A 163 -13.78 4.35 -14.91
N GLU A 164 -13.65 3.24 -15.61
CA GLU A 164 -13.77 1.88 -15.09
C GLU A 164 -12.54 1.06 -15.45
N PHE A 165 -12.09 0.26 -14.51
CA PHE A 165 -11.03 -0.70 -14.77
C PHE A 165 -11.34 -2.07 -14.18
N LYS A 166 -10.73 -3.11 -14.75
CA LYS A 166 -10.85 -4.47 -14.21
C LYS A 166 -9.94 -4.61 -13.00
N GLY A 167 -10.55 -4.76 -11.82
CA GLY A 167 -9.82 -5.00 -10.57
C GLY A 167 -9.36 -6.46 -10.42
N VAL A 168 -8.86 -6.79 -9.23
CA VAL A 168 -8.26 -8.09 -8.88
C VAL A 168 -9.22 -9.27 -9.13
N ASP A 169 -10.51 -9.08 -8.85
CA ASP A 169 -11.56 -10.12 -9.00
C ASP A 169 -12.16 -10.16 -10.41
N ARG A 170 -11.53 -9.58 -11.43
CA ARG A 170 -12.06 -9.38 -12.79
C ARG A 170 -13.36 -8.59 -12.83
N GLN A 171 -13.80 -8.02 -11.72
CA GLN A 171 -14.95 -7.13 -11.65
C GLN A 171 -14.55 -5.72 -12.08
N LEU A 172 -15.51 -4.97 -12.64
CA LEU A 172 -15.29 -3.57 -12.99
C LEU A 172 -15.38 -2.70 -11.74
N HIS A 173 -14.27 -2.04 -11.45
CA HIS A 173 -14.13 -1.05 -10.39
C HIS A 173 -14.32 0.33 -11.00
N PHE A 174 -14.86 1.24 -10.21
CA PHE A 174 -14.96 2.65 -10.57
C PHE A 174 -13.71 3.40 -10.08
N ILE A 175 -13.21 4.29 -10.91
CA ILE A 175 -12.14 5.23 -10.57
C ILE A 175 -12.60 6.66 -10.83
N CYS A 176 -12.29 7.55 -9.90
CA CYS A 176 -12.45 8.99 -10.03
C CYS A 176 -11.08 9.64 -9.95
N LEU A 177 -10.75 10.45 -10.92
CA LEU A 177 -9.50 11.22 -10.99
C LEU A 177 -9.81 12.71 -10.93
N ASP A 178 -8.84 13.49 -10.46
CA ASP A 178 -8.75 14.90 -10.73
C ASP A 178 -8.36 15.11 -12.20
N GLY A 179 -9.19 15.82 -12.95
CA GLY A 179 -8.98 16.06 -14.39
C GLY A 179 -7.79 16.93 -14.72
N ASP A 180 -7.31 17.74 -13.76
CA ASP A 180 -6.17 18.64 -13.96
C ASP A 180 -4.85 17.99 -13.56
N SER A 181 -4.78 17.42 -12.36
CA SER A 181 -3.56 16.82 -11.81
C SER A 181 -3.38 15.34 -12.16
N HIS A 182 -4.41 14.68 -12.67
CA HIS A 182 -4.51 13.24 -12.91
C HIS A 182 -4.33 12.36 -11.65
N GLN A 183 -4.38 12.96 -10.48
CA GLN A 183 -4.32 12.22 -9.23
C GLN A 183 -5.61 11.46 -8.95
N VAL A 184 -5.46 10.29 -8.34
CA VAL A 184 -6.61 9.47 -7.94
C VAL A 184 -7.34 10.14 -6.78
N VAL A 185 -8.61 10.53 -7.02
CA VAL A 185 -9.51 11.03 -5.98
C VAL A 185 -10.08 9.85 -5.19
N GLN A 186 -10.55 8.80 -5.90
CA GLN A 186 -11.12 7.62 -5.25
C GLN A 186 -11.18 6.41 -6.19
N ILE A 187 -11.03 5.24 -5.60
CA ILE A 187 -11.33 3.95 -6.25
C ILE A 187 -12.40 3.23 -5.44
N LEU A 188 -13.49 2.82 -6.09
CA LEU A 188 -14.54 2.03 -5.48
C LEU A 188 -14.59 0.64 -6.11
N ARG A 189 -14.75 -0.41 -5.28
CA ARG A 189 -14.77 -1.82 -5.74
C ARG A 189 -15.93 -2.15 -6.68
N THR A 190 -16.86 -1.22 -6.85
CA THR A 190 -18.04 -1.41 -7.69
C THR A 190 -18.41 -0.10 -8.37
N ARG A 191 -19.01 -0.21 -9.56
CA ARG A 191 -19.54 0.90 -10.35
C ARG A 191 -21.03 1.15 -10.16
N TYR A 192 -21.70 0.40 -9.26
CA TYR A 192 -23.15 0.49 -9.10
C TYR A 192 -23.61 1.90 -8.67
N LYS A 193 -24.65 2.41 -9.35
CA LYS A 193 -25.24 3.74 -9.14
C LYS A 193 -25.50 4.04 -7.66
N LYS A 194 -26.09 3.09 -6.92
CA LYS A 194 -26.37 3.23 -5.49
C LYS A 194 -25.11 3.51 -4.65
N THR A 195 -23.99 2.82 -4.98
CA THR A 195 -22.72 3.00 -4.25
C THR A 195 -22.10 4.34 -4.54
N LEU A 196 -22.12 4.76 -5.82
CA LEU A 196 -21.56 6.05 -6.23
C LEU A 196 -22.37 7.22 -5.66
N LEU A 197 -23.70 7.18 -5.71
CA LEU A 197 -24.56 8.16 -5.08
C LEU A 197 -24.32 8.26 -3.57
N LYS A 198 -24.17 7.11 -2.88
CA LYS A 198 -23.86 7.08 -1.45
C LYS A 198 -22.49 7.67 -1.16
N TYR A 199 -21.49 7.41 -2.01
CA TYR A 199 -20.14 7.94 -1.82
C TYR A 199 -20.11 9.45 -2.01
N PHE A 200 -20.54 9.96 -3.16
CA PHE A 200 -20.53 11.39 -3.45
C PHE A 200 -21.52 12.19 -2.58
N GLY A 201 -22.59 11.55 -2.11
CA GLY A 201 -23.53 12.16 -1.17
C GLY A 201 -22.95 12.46 0.22
N ARG A 202 -21.75 11.93 0.57
CA ARG A 202 -21.04 12.28 1.80
C ARG A 202 -20.37 13.66 1.74
N PHE A 203 -20.04 14.12 0.53
CA PHE A 203 -19.41 15.42 0.37
C PHE A 203 -20.38 16.56 0.69
N SER A 204 -19.83 17.64 1.27
CA SER A 204 -20.61 18.83 1.57
C SER A 204 -21.28 19.38 0.30
N PRO A 205 -22.43 20.07 0.43
CA PRO A 205 -23.09 20.70 -0.71
C PRO A 205 -22.17 21.67 -1.46
N GLN A 206 -21.31 22.38 -0.73
CA GLN A 206 -20.32 23.30 -1.30
C GLN A 206 -19.29 22.57 -2.15
N ALA A 207 -18.70 21.47 -1.62
CA ALA A 207 -17.73 20.67 -2.36
C ALA A 207 -18.33 20.13 -3.67
N ARG A 208 -19.58 19.65 -3.64
CA ARG A 208 -20.29 19.16 -4.82
C ARG A 208 -20.64 20.27 -5.81
N ALA A 209 -21.01 21.45 -5.33
CA ALA A 209 -21.32 22.61 -6.17
C ALA A 209 -20.07 23.22 -6.83
N ASN A 210 -18.88 23.02 -6.27
CA ASN A 210 -17.61 23.46 -6.83
C ASN A 210 -17.14 22.66 -8.04
N VAL A 211 -17.69 21.46 -8.28
CA VAL A 211 -17.38 20.65 -9.46
C VAL A 211 -17.95 21.32 -10.71
N LYS A 212 -17.09 21.68 -11.67
CA LYS A 212 -17.42 22.38 -12.90
C LYS A 212 -17.61 21.43 -14.09
N THR A 213 -16.80 20.39 -14.18
CA THR A 213 -16.90 19.40 -15.26
C THR A 213 -16.71 17.99 -14.73
N VAL A 214 -17.38 17.03 -15.37
CA VAL A 214 -17.13 15.62 -15.18
C VAL A 214 -16.92 14.99 -16.54
N THR A 215 -15.70 14.54 -16.82
CA THR A 215 -15.34 13.79 -18.02
C THR A 215 -15.64 12.32 -17.80
N MET A 216 -16.31 11.67 -18.74
CA MET A 216 -16.68 10.25 -18.62
C MET A 216 -16.90 9.62 -19.99
N ASP A 217 -17.05 8.29 -20.01
CA ASP A 217 -17.49 7.57 -21.19
C ASP A 217 -18.98 7.86 -21.54
N LEU A 218 -19.46 7.29 -22.64
CA LEU A 218 -20.85 7.46 -23.10
C LEU A 218 -21.88 6.68 -22.28
N ASN A 219 -21.54 6.25 -21.06
CA ASN A 219 -22.46 5.46 -20.25
C ASN A 219 -23.54 6.34 -19.59
N PHE A 220 -24.79 6.18 -20.02
CA PHE A 220 -25.92 7.01 -19.59
C PHE A 220 -26.14 7.02 -18.08
N TYR A 221 -25.86 5.92 -17.38
CA TYR A 221 -26.13 5.91 -15.93
C TYR A 221 -25.16 6.79 -15.13
N TYR A 222 -23.95 7.07 -15.63
CA TYR A 222 -23.04 8.04 -15.03
C TYR A 222 -23.60 9.46 -15.16
N GLN A 223 -24.26 9.77 -16.25
CA GLN A 223 -24.91 11.09 -16.42
C GLN A 223 -25.93 11.35 -15.31
N ASP A 224 -26.73 10.34 -14.94
CA ASP A 224 -27.68 10.46 -13.84
C ASP A 224 -27.01 10.73 -12.50
N ILE A 225 -25.85 10.08 -12.26
CA ILE A 225 -25.07 10.30 -11.04
C ILE A 225 -24.52 11.71 -11.00
N VAL A 226 -23.96 12.20 -12.11
CA VAL A 226 -23.42 13.55 -12.21
C VAL A 226 -24.51 14.58 -11.95
N ARG A 227 -25.66 14.46 -12.62
CA ARG A 227 -26.80 15.37 -12.42
C ARG A 227 -27.33 15.36 -10.98
N ALA A 228 -27.33 14.21 -10.33
CA ALA A 228 -27.80 14.08 -8.95
C ALA A 228 -26.79 14.60 -7.91
N CYS A 229 -25.49 14.45 -8.16
CA CYS A 229 -24.46 14.77 -7.17
C CYS A 229 -23.83 16.14 -7.36
N PHE A 230 -23.71 16.63 -8.60
CA PHE A 230 -22.94 17.84 -8.95
C PHE A 230 -23.82 18.84 -9.72
N PRO A 231 -24.56 19.72 -9.02
CA PRO A 231 -25.58 20.55 -9.62
C PRO A 231 -25.06 21.53 -10.67
N ASN A 232 -23.80 21.93 -10.59
CA ASN A 232 -23.18 22.91 -11.49
C ASN A 232 -22.27 22.26 -12.55
N ALA A 233 -22.12 20.94 -12.55
CA ALA A 233 -21.17 20.27 -13.42
C ALA A 233 -21.68 20.09 -14.85
N GLN A 234 -20.85 20.47 -15.81
CA GLN A 234 -21.03 20.09 -17.22
C GLN A 234 -20.47 18.69 -17.47
N ILE A 235 -21.22 17.89 -18.22
CA ILE A 235 -20.79 16.55 -18.62
C ILE A 235 -19.94 16.69 -19.88
N VAL A 236 -18.70 16.16 -19.83
CA VAL A 236 -17.77 16.08 -20.96
C VAL A 236 -17.63 14.64 -21.36
N ILE A 237 -17.85 14.33 -22.62
CA ILE A 237 -17.66 12.96 -23.12
C ILE A 237 -16.22 12.77 -23.55
N ASP A 238 -15.60 11.69 -23.08
CA ASP A 238 -14.22 11.33 -23.45
C ASP A 238 -14.13 11.04 -24.96
N ARG A 239 -13.26 11.81 -25.63
CA ARG A 239 -13.01 11.69 -27.06
C ARG A 239 -12.51 10.31 -27.46
N PHE A 240 -11.69 9.67 -26.62
CA PHE A 240 -11.16 8.33 -26.91
C PHE A 240 -12.29 7.32 -27.08
N HIS A 241 -13.25 7.29 -26.16
CA HIS A 241 -14.41 6.39 -26.20
C HIS A 241 -15.32 6.68 -27.40
N MET A 242 -15.48 7.95 -27.79
CA MET A 242 -16.20 8.31 -29.01
C MET A 242 -15.52 7.76 -30.27
N ILE A 243 -14.22 8.01 -30.43
CA ILE A 243 -13.45 7.53 -31.59
C ILE A 243 -13.48 6.00 -31.63
N GLN A 244 -13.28 5.33 -30.51
CA GLN A 244 -13.33 3.87 -30.42
C GLN A 244 -14.69 3.32 -30.84
N MET A 245 -15.78 3.93 -30.44
CA MET A 245 -17.13 3.53 -30.82
C MET A 245 -17.35 3.69 -32.34
N LEU A 246 -16.97 4.84 -32.91
CA LEU A 246 -17.04 5.10 -34.34
C LEU A 246 -16.21 4.08 -35.13
N THR A 247 -14.96 3.85 -34.74
CA THR A 247 -14.07 2.89 -35.37
C THR A 247 -14.66 1.47 -35.35
N ARG A 248 -15.24 1.04 -34.23
CA ARG A 248 -15.91 -0.26 -34.13
C ARG A 248 -17.14 -0.36 -35.06
N SER A 249 -17.93 0.72 -35.14
CA SER A 249 -19.08 0.78 -35.99
C SER A 249 -18.70 0.71 -37.48
N PHE A 250 -17.69 1.48 -37.90
CA PHE A 250 -17.14 1.41 -39.24
C PHE A 250 -16.57 0.03 -39.58
N ASN A 251 -15.83 -0.58 -38.65
CA ASN A 251 -15.31 -1.92 -38.87
C ASN A 251 -16.42 -2.97 -38.98
N SER A 252 -17.48 -2.84 -38.17
CA SER A 252 -18.68 -3.71 -38.31
C SER A 252 -19.31 -3.58 -39.65
N LEU A 253 -19.53 -2.34 -40.13
CA LEU A 253 -20.09 -2.08 -41.48
C LEU A 253 -19.17 -2.64 -42.57
N ARG A 254 -17.84 -2.41 -42.48
CA ARG A 254 -16.85 -2.98 -43.40
C ARG A 254 -17.01 -4.49 -43.51
N VAL A 255 -17.08 -5.18 -42.35
CA VAL A 255 -17.22 -6.65 -42.31
C VAL A 255 -18.58 -7.10 -42.90
N GLN A 256 -19.67 -6.38 -42.62
CA GLN A 256 -20.96 -6.67 -43.22
C GLN A 256 -20.90 -6.56 -44.74
N VAL A 257 -20.39 -5.46 -45.29
CA VAL A 257 -20.20 -5.23 -46.72
C VAL A 257 -19.25 -6.27 -47.33
N MET A 258 -18.15 -6.58 -46.67
CA MET A 258 -17.20 -7.61 -47.11
C MET A 258 -17.89 -8.97 -47.32
N LYS A 259 -18.80 -9.36 -46.43
CA LYS A 259 -19.51 -10.65 -46.49
C LYS A 259 -20.52 -10.75 -47.67
N THR A 260 -20.88 -9.65 -48.31
CA THR A 260 -21.76 -9.66 -49.49
C THR A 260 -21.01 -10.04 -50.78
N PHE A 261 -19.69 -10.01 -50.78
CA PHE A 261 -18.84 -10.33 -51.91
C PHE A 261 -18.33 -11.77 -51.86
N ASP A 262 -18.06 -12.37 -53.05
CA ASP A 262 -17.36 -13.66 -53.12
C ASP A 262 -15.95 -13.55 -52.52
N LYS A 263 -15.54 -14.58 -51.75
CA LYS A 263 -14.26 -14.61 -51.03
C LYS A 263 -13.03 -14.47 -51.93
N ARG A 264 -13.13 -14.82 -53.22
CA ARG A 264 -12.05 -14.71 -54.23
C ARG A 264 -12.11 -13.40 -54.96
N SER A 265 -13.16 -12.57 -54.80
CA SER A 265 -13.29 -11.29 -55.47
C SER A 265 -12.28 -10.27 -54.97
N ARG A 266 -11.90 -9.34 -55.84
CA ARG A 266 -11.02 -8.22 -55.48
C ARG A 266 -11.61 -7.35 -54.37
N GLN A 267 -12.92 -7.14 -54.41
CA GLN A 267 -13.67 -6.36 -53.39
C GLN A 267 -13.55 -7.00 -52.02
N TYR A 268 -13.72 -8.33 -51.90
CA TYR A 268 -13.54 -9.03 -50.64
C TYR A 268 -12.13 -8.89 -50.11
N GLN A 269 -11.12 -9.05 -50.96
CA GLN A 269 -9.71 -8.95 -50.56
C GLN A 269 -9.33 -7.54 -50.08
N LEU A 270 -9.83 -6.49 -50.76
CA LEU A 270 -9.60 -5.09 -50.35
C LEU A 270 -10.25 -4.77 -48.99
N LEU A 271 -11.44 -5.36 -48.71
CA LEU A 271 -12.15 -5.14 -47.44
C LEU A 271 -11.66 -6.04 -46.29
N LYS A 272 -10.88 -7.09 -46.57
CA LYS A 272 -10.40 -8.04 -45.58
C LYS A 272 -9.27 -7.43 -44.70
N SER A 273 -8.43 -6.60 -45.28
CA SER A 273 -7.33 -5.91 -44.54
C SER A 273 -7.79 -4.52 -44.20
N PRO A 274 -7.75 -4.13 -42.89
CA PRO A 274 -8.06 -2.78 -42.48
C PRO A 274 -6.95 -1.82 -42.86
#